data_6fb5938809f240836168f95d9fb0c10e
#
_entry.id   6fb5938809f240836168f95d9fb0c10e
#
_cell.length_a   1.000
_cell.length_b   1.000
_cell.length_c   1.000
_cell.angle_alpha   90.00
_cell.angle_beta   90.00
_cell.angle_gamma   90.00
#
_symmetry.space_group_name_H-M   'P 1'
#
loop_
_entity.id
_entity.type
_entity.pdbx_description
1 polymer ?
#
loop_
_entity_poly.entity_id
_entity_poly.type
_entity_poly.pdbx_seq_one_letter_code
_entity_poly.pdbx_strand_id
1 'polypeptide(L)'
;VKRNFQAILHKIFNYCMNILLKQVLINDPQSPHNGQVLDLLIENNRIKQIGTNLSHENATVINQEGLQVSIGWVDCFAHFGDPGFEFNESFTSGAAAAAAGGFTRVFTLPNTKPVTDNKSLVEYAAGQSKHLPVHIHPLGAITQKTDGKELAEMYDMRNSGAIAFSDGLLPVQSAGLFVKALQYVKAFDGVLIQLPIDRSIGSSGLMNEGVISTQLGLPGLPSIAEISILKRDLDLLKYSGSKIHFTGITTKESLELIAAAKAAGLKLTCSVTPYHLYFCDADLQDYN
;
A
#
# COMPACT_ATOMS: atom_id res chain seq x y z
N VAL A 1 -12.03 21.91 14.46
CA VAL A 1 -11.80 21.43 13.09
C VAL A 1 -12.24 19.96 12.94
N LYS A 2 -11.87 19.02 13.88
CA LYS A 2 -12.23 17.58 13.77
C LYS A 2 -13.73 17.27 13.80
N ARG A 3 -14.56 18.03 14.53
CA ARG A 3 -16.02 17.77 14.62
C ARG A 3 -16.80 18.10 13.36
N ASN A 4 -16.35 19.09 12.57
CA ASN A 4 -17.04 19.46 11.32
C ASN A 4 -16.75 18.48 10.17
N PHE A 5 -15.56 17.86 10.15
CA PHE A 5 -15.16 16.92 9.09
C PHE A 5 -15.96 15.61 9.15
N GLN A 6 -16.20 15.07 10.36
CA GLN A 6 -17.04 13.86 10.52
C GLN A 6 -18.51 14.10 10.14
N ALA A 7 -19.06 15.28 10.44
CA ALA A 7 -20.43 15.62 10.08
C ALA A 7 -20.62 15.81 8.57
N ILE A 8 -19.57 16.27 7.87
CA ILE A 8 -19.57 16.41 6.40
C ILE A 8 -19.47 15.01 5.77
N LEU A 9 -18.57 14.14 6.25
CA LEU A 9 -18.45 12.77 5.76
C LEU A 9 -19.75 11.97 5.95
N HIS A 10 -20.42 12.09 7.09
CA HIS A 10 -21.67 11.37 7.36
C HIS A 10 -22.85 11.83 6.45
N LYS A 11 -22.85 13.08 6.04
CA LYS A 11 -23.85 13.61 5.07
C LYS A 11 -23.56 13.19 3.62
N ILE A 12 -22.28 12.95 3.28
CA ILE A 12 -21.89 12.56 1.91
C ILE A 12 -22.29 11.11 1.60
N PHE A 13 -22.38 10.23 2.61
CA PHE A 13 -22.64 8.79 2.40
C PHE A 13 -24.08 8.41 2.10
N ASN A 14 -25.07 9.32 2.30
CA ASN A 14 -26.49 8.95 2.22
C ASN A 14 -27.32 9.66 1.16
N TYR A 15 -26.72 10.47 0.28
CA TYR A 15 -27.45 11.11 -0.82
C TYR A 15 -26.59 11.13 -2.08
N CYS A 16 -27.21 10.95 -3.25
CA CYS A 16 -26.63 11.30 -4.54
C CYS A 16 -26.38 12.81 -4.55
N MET A 17 -25.27 13.24 -3.97
CA MET A 17 -24.91 14.65 -3.91
C MET A 17 -24.17 15.02 -5.19
N ASN A 18 -24.67 16.04 -5.85
CA ASN A 18 -23.91 16.70 -6.90
C ASN A 18 -22.87 17.62 -6.23
N ILE A 19 -21.64 17.52 -6.64
CA ILE A 19 -20.53 18.33 -6.13
C ILE A 19 -19.90 19.09 -7.28
N LEU A 20 -19.74 20.40 -7.09
CA LEU A 20 -19.04 21.25 -8.03
C LEU A 20 -17.76 21.76 -7.37
N LEU A 21 -16.62 21.24 -7.82
CA LEU A 21 -15.31 21.74 -7.42
C LEU A 21 -14.94 22.91 -8.35
N LYS A 22 -14.56 24.04 -7.78
CA LYS A 22 -14.20 25.24 -8.52
C LYS A 22 -12.68 25.43 -8.53
N GLN A 23 -12.13 25.77 -9.70
CA GLN A 23 -10.74 26.17 -9.88
C GLN A 23 -9.74 25.17 -9.28
N VAL A 24 -9.92 23.88 -9.58
CA VAL A 24 -9.03 22.84 -9.08
C VAL A 24 -7.89 22.55 -10.05
N LEU A 25 -6.68 22.47 -9.53
CA LEU A 25 -5.53 21.99 -10.29
C LEU A 25 -5.63 20.47 -10.47
N ILE A 26 -5.64 20.02 -11.71
CA ILE A 26 -5.71 18.60 -12.06
C ILE A 26 -4.29 18.01 -12.10
N ASN A 27 -3.98 17.10 -11.16
CA ASN A 27 -2.72 16.38 -11.05
C ASN A 27 -2.93 14.91 -11.44
N ASP A 28 -3.06 14.66 -12.73
CA ASP A 28 -3.17 13.30 -13.28
C ASP A 28 -2.40 13.21 -14.61
N PRO A 29 -1.19 12.64 -14.61
CA PRO A 29 -0.35 12.54 -15.81
C PRO A 29 -1.00 11.79 -16.99
N GLN A 30 -2.04 10.99 -16.73
CA GLN A 30 -2.78 10.29 -17.78
C GLN A 30 -3.98 11.08 -18.30
N SER A 31 -4.37 12.16 -17.63
CA SER A 31 -5.46 13.02 -18.04
C SER A 31 -5.03 14.01 -19.13
N PRO A 32 -5.87 14.26 -20.16
CA PRO A 32 -5.63 15.35 -21.13
C PRO A 32 -5.70 16.73 -20.46
N HIS A 33 -6.21 16.83 -19.24
CA HIS A 33 -6.33 18.06 -18.46
C HIS A 33 -5.20 18.22 -17.42
N ASN A 34 -4.18 17.37 -17.43
CA ASN A 34 -3.09 17.44 -16.46
C ASN A 34 -2.43 18.83 -16.42
N GLY A 35 -2.23 19.37 -15.22
CA GLY A 35 -1.64 20.70 -15.00
C GLY A 35 -2.57 21.90 -15.27
N GLN A 36 -3.81 21.66 -15.66
CA GLN A 36 -4.81 22.73 -15.88
C GLN A 36 -5.61 23.00 -14.61
N VAL A 37 -6.03 24.27 -14.45
CA VAL A 37 -6.95 24.70 -13.39
C VAL A 37 -8.35 24.81 -13.99
N LEU A 38 -9.24 23.90 -13.63
CA LEU A 38 -10.59 23.76 -14.18
C LEU A 38 -11.62 23.52 -13.08
N ASP A 39 -12.89 23.64 -13.45
CA ASP A 39 -13.99 23.22 -12.59
C ASP A 39 -14.36 21.76 -12.90
N LEU A 40 -14.74 21.00 -11.88
CA LEU A 40 -15.21 19.62 -12.00
C LEU A 40 -16.63 19.50 -11.43
N LEU A 41 -17.55 19.02 -12.25
CA LEU A 41 -18.88 18.63 -11.80
C LEU A 41 -18.93 17.11 -11.59
N ILE A 42 -19.30 16.69 -10.38
CA ILE A 42 -19.48 15.30 -9.98
C ILE A 42 -20.96 15.06 -9.74
N GLU A 43 -21.54 14.11 -10.48
CA GLU A 43 -22.91 13.65 -10.33
C GLU A 43 -22.93 12.11 -10.22
N ASN A 44 -23.74 11.60 -9.31
CA ASN A 44 -23.88 10.16 -9.12
C ASN A 44 -22.52 9.42 -8.96
N ASN A 45 -21.62 9.99 -8.17
CA ASN A 45 -20.26 9.48 -7.90
C ASN A 45 -19.36 9.36 -9.14
N ARG A 46 -19.65 10.15 -10.20
CA ARG A 46 -18.85 10.19 -11.43
C ARG A 46 -18.56 11.62 -11.85
N ILE A 47 -17.37 11.85 -12.38
CA ILE A 47 -17.07 13.13 -13.04
C ILE A 47 -17.95 13.22 -14.29
N LYS A 48 -18.86 14.20 -14.27
CA LYS A 48 -19.82 14.44 -15.33
C LYS A 48 -19.28 15.42 -16.37
N GLN A 49 -18.60 16.45 -15.89
CA GLN A 49 -18.07 17.52 -16.74
C GLN A 49 -16.80 18.11 -16.15
N ILE A 50 -15.86 18.44 -17.01
CA ILE A 50 -14.63 19.20 -16.71
C ILE A 50 -14.60 20.39 -17.64
N GLY A 51 -14.35 21.59 -17.13
CA GLY A 51 -14.31 22.80 -17.94
C GLY A 51 -14.18 24.08 -17.13
N THR A 52 -14.37 25.21 -17.76
CA THR A 52 -14.32 26.53 -17.12
C THR A 52 -15.73 27.05 -16.84
N ASN A 53 -15.89 27.78 -15.75
CA ASN A 53 -17.15 28.49 -15.41
C ASN A 53 -18.39 27.58 -15.34
N LEU A 54 -18.20 26.33 -14.87
CA LEU A 54 -19.33 25.43 -14.69
C LEU A 54 -20.25 25.93 -13.58
N SER A 55 -21.54 25.69 -13.75
CA SER A 55 -22.59 25.99 -12.76
C SER A 55 -23.57 24.84 -12.69
N HIS A 56 -24.12 24.60 -11.49
CA HIS A 56 -25.15 23.58 -11.27
C HIS A 56 -26.05 24.00 -10.11
N GLU A 57 -27.36 24.08 -10.32
CA GLU A 57 -28.30 24.63 -9.33
C GLU A 57 -28.38 23.86 -8.03
N ASN A 58 -28.19 22.52 -8.08
CA ASN A 58 -28.34 21.63 -6.95
C ASN A 58 -27.02 20.97 -6.53
N ALA A 59 -25.86 21.57 -6.81
CA ALA A 59 -24.58 21.03 -6.39
C ALA A 59 -24.05 21.75 -5.14
N THR A 60 -23.41 20.98 -4.27
CA THR A 60 -22.57 21.54 -3.21
C THR A 60 -21.30 22.11 -3.85
N VAL A 61 -21.14 23.42 -3.79
CA VAL A 61 -19.96 24.09 -4.36
C VAL A 61 -18.81 24.07 -3.35
N ILE A 62 -17.67 23.55 -3.76
CA ILE A 62 -16.40 23.62 -3.02
C ILE A 62 -15.48 24.54 -3.83
N ASN A 63 -15.14 25.67 -3.24
CA ASN A 63 -14.25 26.68 -3.81
C ASN A 63 -13.23 27.07 -2.75
N GLN A 64 -12.02 26.54 -2.85
CA GLN A 64 -10.92 26.78 -1.92
C GLN A 64 -9.65 27.06 -2.71
N GLU A 65 -8.90 28.08 -2.31
CA GLU A 65 -7.63 28.41 -2.94
C GLU A 65 -6.63 27.25 -2.79
N GLY A 66 -5.91 26.95 -3.87
CA GLY A 66 -4.93 25.86 -3.91
C GLY A 66 -5.53 24.45 -3.95
N LEU A 67 -6.83 24.32 -4.19
CA LEU A 67 -7.48 23.00 -4.31
C LEU A 67 -6.87 22.20 -5.47
N GLN A 68 -6.50 20.95 -5.19
CA GLN A 68 -5.95 20.02 -6.16
C GLN A 68 -6.76 18.74 -6.19
N VAL A 69 -6.81 18.10 -7.35
CA VAL A 69 -7.41 16.79 -7.53
C VAL A 69 -6.43 15.86 -8.24
N SER A 70 -6.31 14.64 -7.75
CA SER A 70 -5.52 13.58 -8.36
C SER A 70 -6.32 12.29 -8.45
N ILE A 71 -5.77 11.28 -9.14
CA ILE A 71 -6.25 9.90 -8.96
C ILE A 71 -6.13 9.51 -7.49
N GLY A 72 -7.05 8.66 -7.02
CA GLY A 72 -7.02 8.16 -5.64
C GLY A 72 -5.77 7.35 -5.36
N TRP A 73 -5.17 7.54 -4.19
CA TRP A 73 -3.97 6.84 -3.77
C TRP A 73 -4.26 5.36 -3.48
N VAL A 74 -3.22 4.53 -3.61
CA VAL A 74 -3.26 3.10 -3.29
C VAL A 74 -2.24 2.82 -2.21
N ASP A 75 -2.69 2.27 -1.06
CA ASP A 75 -1.79 1.72 -0.06
C ASP A 75 -1.60 0.23 -0.33
N CYS A 76 -0.39 -0.16 -0.67
CA CYS A 76 -0.08 -1.55 -1.04
C CYS A 76 0.29 -2.44 0.15
N PHE A 77 0.35 -1.90 1.40
CA PHE A 77 0.91 -2.64 2.52
C PHE A 77 0.38 -2.15 3.88
N ALA A 78 -0.96 -2.17 4.06
CA ALA A 78 -1.61 -1.68 5.28
C ALA A 78 -1.91 -2.81 6.27
N HIS A 79 -1.57 -2.59 7.53
CA HIS A 79 -1.85 -3.53 8.61
C HIS A 79 -3.09 -3.10 9.41
N PHE A 80 -4.27 -3.56 9.01
CA PHE A 80 -5.50 -3.30 9.77
C PHE A 80 -5.69 -4.24 10.96
N GLY A 81 -5.12 -5.46 10.89
CA GLY A 81 -5.17 -6.40 12.00
C GLY A 81 -6.50 -7.13 12.19
N ASP A 82 -7.48 -6.91 11.32
CA ASP A 82 -8.78 -7.59 11.32
C ASP A 82 -8.76 -8.76 10.31
N PRO A 83 -9.02 -10.00 10.75
CA PRO A 83 -9.47 -10.43 12.07
C PRO A 83 -8.36 -10.60 13.12
N GLY A 84 -8.73 -10.46 14.39
CA GLY A 84 -7.99 -10.93 15.56
C GLY A 84 -7.17 -9.87 16.30
N PHE A 85 -6.98 -8.68 15.73
CA PHE A 85 -6.32 -7.53 16.36
C PHE A 85 -7.13 -6.24 16.20
N GLU A 86 -8.47 -6.36 16.17
CA GLU A 86 -9.42 -5.27 15.93
C GLU A 86 -9.33 -4.17 16.99
N PHE A 87 -8.72 -4.47 18.13
CA PHE A 87 -8.42 -3.47 19.18
C PHE A 87 -7.35 -2.46 18.76
N ASN A 88 -6.47 -2.81 17.80
CA ASN A 88 -5.51 -1.88 17.22
C ASN A 88 -6.16 -1.09 16.08
N GLU A 89 -6.73 -1.80 15.10
CA GLU A 89 -7.39 -1.24 13.92
C GLU A 89 -8.41 -2.25 13.38
N SER A 90 -9.57 -1.76 12.95
CA SER A 90 -10.58 -2.57 12.28
C SER A 90 -10.71 -2.17 10.80
N PHE A 91 -11.41 -2.96 9.99
CA PHE A 91 -11.70 -2.56 8.60
C PHE A 91 -12.43 -1.22 8.53
N THR A 92 -13.33 -0.93 9.49
CA THR A 92 -14.10 0.32 9.50
C THR A 92 -13.23 1.53 9.85
N SER A 93 -12.41 1.44 10.90
CA SER A 93 -11.57 2.55 11.34
C SER A 93 -10.41 2.78 10.36
N GLY A 94 -9.78 1.71 9.88
CA GLY A 94 -8.71 1.78 8.88
C GLY A 94 -9.20 2.34 7.54
N ALA A 95 -10.39 1.94 7.08
CA ALA A 95 -10.99 2.49 5.87
C ALA A 95 -11.32 3.99 6.01
N ALA A 96 -11.79 4.42 7.19
CA ALA A 96 -12.04 5.84 7.46
C ALA A 96 -10.73 6.66 7.48
N ALA A 97 -9.67 6.12 8.08
CA ALA A 97 -8.35 6.74 8.08
C ALA A 97 -7.76 6.82 6.67
N ALA A 98 -7.86 5.74 5.89
CA ALA A 98 -7.42 5.71 4.51
C ALA A 98 -8.16 6.74 3.64
N ALA A 99 -9.49 6.82 3.75
CA ALA A 99 -10.28 7.81 3.04
C ALA A 99 -9.90 9.25 3.42
N ALA A 100 -9.63 9.50 4.70
CA ALA A 100 -9.16 10.81 5.17
C ALA A 100 -7.77 11.18 4.61
N GLY A 101 -6.93 10.17 4.32
CA GLY A 101 -5.62 10.33 3.66
C GLY A 101 -5.68 10.42 2.14
N GLY A 102 -6.89 10.34 1.53
CA GLY A 102 -7.05 10.35 0.06
C GLY A 102 -6.80 9.02 -0.62
N PHE A 103 -6.66 7.93 0.14
CA PHE A 103 -6.57 6.59 -0.41
C PHE A 103 -7.96 6.09 -0.85
N THR A 104 -8.00 5.46 -1.99
CA THR A 104 -9.23 4.84 -2.53
C THR A 104 -9.16 3.31 -2.54
N ARG A 105 -7.96 2.77 -2.44
CA ARG A 105 -7.68 1.33 -2.39
C ARG A 105 -6.62 1.04 -1.34
N VAL A 106 -6.83 -0.04 -0.60
CA VAL A 106 -5.91 -0.49 0.45
C VAL A 106 -5.70 -1.99 0.32
N PHE A 107 -4.45 -2.44 0.33
CA PHE A 107 -4.10 -3.85 0.36
C PHE A 107 -3.77 -4.23 1.80
N THR A 108 -4.59 -5.09 2.40
CA THR A 108 -4.44 -5.47 3.80
C THR A 108 -3.54 -6.68 3.97
N LEU A 109 -2.62 -6.58 4.92
CA LEU A 109 -1.64 -7.64 5.22
C LEU A 109 -2.29 -8.91 5.75
N PRO A 110 -1.70 -10.09 5.49
CA PRO A 110 -2.18 -11.37 5.98
C PRO A 110 -1.83 -11.64 7.45
N ASN A 111 -1.06 -10.75 8.09
CA ASN A 111 -0.61 -10.90 9.49
C ASN A 111 -1.76 -10.66 10.49
N THR A 112 -2.79 -11.47 10.39
CA THR A 112 -4.03 -11.46 11.17
C THR A 112 -4.11 -12.70 12.08
N LYS A 113 -5.14 -12.83 12.89
CA LYS A 113 -5.35 -13.99 13.75
C LYS A 113 -6.81 -14.47 13.66
N PRO A 114 -7.06 -15.56 12.91
CA PRO A 114 -6.08 -16.39 12.18
C PRO A 114 -5.43 -15.66 11.00
N VAL A 115 -4.24 -16.14 10.58
CA VAL A 115 -3.51 -15.61 9.42
C VAL A 115 -4.32 -15.79 8.15
N THR A 116 -4.34 -14.79 7.28
CA THR A 116 -5.05 -14.86 5.99
C THR A 116 -4.26 -15.72 4.98
N ASP A 117 -4.21 -17.03 5.22
CA ASP A 117 -3.49 -18.03 4.44
C ASP A 117 -4.39 -19.02 3.68
N ASN A 118 -5.69 -18.76 3.66
CA ASN A 118 -6.68 -19.61 3.00
C ASN A 118 -7.84 -18.78 2.41
N LYS A 119 -8.62 -19.41 1.52
CA LYS A 119 -9.70 -18.76 0.78
C LYS A 119 -10.77 -18.13 1.67
N SER A 120 -11.15 -18.78 2.78
CA SER A 120 -12.25 -18.31 3.61
C SER A 120 -11.95 -16.98 4.29
N LEU A 121 -10.69 -16.77 4.71
CA LEU A 121 -10.25 -15.51 5.30
C LEU A 121 -10.08 -14.41 4.25
N VAL A 122 -9.67 -14.77 3.03
CA VAL A 122 -9.66 -13.84 1.90
C VAL A 122 -11.09 -13.38 1.56
N GLU A 123 -12.05 -14.30 1.48
CA GLU A 123 -13.47 -13.99 1.22
C GLU A 123 -14.05 -13.10 2.33
N TYR A 124 -13.72 -13.37 3.59
CA TYR A 124 -14.11 -12.53 4.72
C TYR A 124 -13.63 -11.09 4.54
N ALA A 125 -12.33 -10.88 4.34
CA ALA A 125 -11.76 -9.55 4.19
C ALA A 125 -12.27 -8.81 2.93
N ALA A 126 -12.37 -9.50 1.79
CA ALA A 126 -12.92 -8.94 0.56
C ALA A 126 -14.41 -8.56 0.71
N GLY A 127 -15.16 -9.33 1.50
CA GLY A 127 -16.58 -9.08 1.81
C GLY A 127 -16.80 -7.77 2.57
N GLN A 128 -15.87 -7.39 3.46
CA GLN A 128 -15.97 -6.15 4.23
C GLN A 128 -15.92 -4.90 3.35
N SER A 129 -15.24 -4.95 2.20
CA SER A 129 -15.09 -3.82 1.29
C SER A 129 -16.40 -3.21 0.77
N LYS A 130 -17.47 -3.98 0.74
CA LYS A 130 -18.76 -3.58 0.09
C LYS A 130 -19.44 -2.37 0.70
N HIS A 131 -19.18 -2.09 1.97
CA HIS A 131 -19.84 -1.03 2.74
C HIS A 131 -18.88 0.05 3.25
N LEU A 132 -17.64 0.02 2.80
CA LEU A 132 -16.60 0.92 3.25
C LEU A 132 -16.30 2.03 2.22
N PRO A 133 -15.79 3.18 2.65
CA PRO A 133 -15.49 4.32 1.77
C PRO A 133 -14.32 4.06 0.81
N VAL A 134 -13.49 3.04 1.09
CA VAL A 134 -12.36 2.63 0.25
C VAL A 134 -12.48 1.15 -0.09
N HIS A 135 -11.88 0.76 -1.21
CA HIS A 135 -11.82 -0.65 -1.59
C HIS A 135 -10.73 -1.38 -0.81
N ILE A 136 -11.12 -2.37 -0.03
CA ILE A 136 -10.21 -3.27 0.67
C ILE A 136 -9.89 -4.46 -0.24
N HIS A 137 -8.61 -4.72 -0.43
CA HIS A 137 -8.10 -5.84 -1.19
C HIS A 137 -7.18 -6.68 -0.29
N PRO A 138 -7.60 -7.87 0.15
CA PRO A 138 -6.74 -8.71 0.97
C PRO A 138 -5.54 -9.22 0.20
N LEU A 139 -4.39 -9.24 0.87
CA LEU A 139 -3.24 -10.02 0.47
C LEU A 139 -3.37 -11.42 1.06
N GLY A 140 -3.17 -12.46 0.24
CA GLY A 140 -3.02 -13.81 0.75
C GLY A 140 -1.59 -14.04 1.26
N ALA A 141 -1.41 -14.89 2.26
CA ALA A 141 -0.08 -15.29 2.69
C ALA A 141 0.64 -16.10 1.59
N ILE A 142 1.95 -15.93 1.47
CA ILE A 142 2.81 -16.77 0.61
C ILE A 142 2.96 -18.15 1.27
N THR A 143 3.19 -18.14 2.60
CA THR A 143 3.40 -19.37 3.36
C THR A 143 2.28 -19.57 4.39
N GLN A 144 2.00 -20.84 4.71
CA GLN A 144 1.03 -21.17 5.75
C GLN A 144 1.45 -20.51 7.07
N LYS A 145 0.50 -19.84 7.74
CA LYS A 145 0.72 -19.11 9.01
C LYS A 145 1.82 -18.02 8.94
N THR A 146 2.26 -17.65 7.74
CA THR A 146 3.41 -16.76 7.50
C THR A 146 4.69 -17.25 8.21
N ASP A 147 4.87 -18.55 8.35
CA ASP A 147 5.99 -19.14 9.11
C ASP A 147 7.25 -19.45 8.25
N GLY A 148 7.15 -19.24 6.93
CA GLY A 148 8.26 -19.40 5.99
C GLY A 148 8.68 -20.87 5.73
N LYS A 149 7.82 -21.86 6.00
CA LYS A 149 8.15 -23.28 5.86
C LYS A 149 7.47 -23.96 4.69
N GLU A 150 6.17 -23.77 4.53
CA GLU A 150 5.34 -24.39 3.50
C GLU A 150 4.53 -23.35 2.75
N LEU A 151 4.34 -23.53 1.45
CA LEU A 151 3.52 -22.61 0.64
C LEU A 151 2.04 -22.72 1.02
N ALA A 152 1.35 -21.60 1.02
CA ALA A 152 -0.10 -21.56 1.10
C ALA A 152 -0.74 -21.81 -0.28
N GLU A 153 -2.05 -22.08 -0.30
CA GLU A 153 -2.81 -22.34 -1.53
C GLU A 153 -3.15 -21.01 -2.26
N MET A 154 -2.11 -20.39 -2.83
CA MET A 154 -2.22 -19.05 -3.43
C MET A 154 -3.22 -18.98 -4.59
N TYR A 155 -3.38 -20.05 -5.37
CA TYR A 155 -4.35 -20.08 -6.47
C TYR A 155 -5.80 -20.02 -5.97
N ASP A 156 -6.13 -20.76 -4.93
CA ASP A 156 -7.47 -20.72 -4.32
C ASP A 156 -7.77 -19.35 -3.72
N MET A 157 -6.79 -18.76 -3.04
CA MET A 157 -6.91 -17.41 -2.50
C MET A 157 -7.08 -16.35 -3.62
N ARG A 158 -6.39 -16.52 -4.76
CA ARG A 158 -6.56 -15.65 -5.93
C ARG A 158 -7.99 -15.67 -6.44
N ASN A 159 -8.58 -16.87 -6.55
CA ASN A 159 -9.95 -17.05 -7.02
C ASN A 159 -10.99 -16.51 -6.01
N SER A 160 -10.63 -16.41 -4.75
CA SER A 160 -11.46 -15.87 -3.67
C SER A 160 -11.30 -14.36 -3.45
N GLY A 161 -10.43 -13.67 -4.23
CA GLY A 161 -10.32 -12.21 -4.22
C GLY A 161 -8.99 -11.65 -3.70
N ALA A 162 -8.01 -12.49 -3.37
CA ALA A 162 -6.66 -12.00 -3.08
C ALA A 162 -6.06 -11.32 -4.30
N ILE A 163 -5.57 -10.08 -4.12
CA ILE A 163 -5.02 -9.30 -5.25
C ILE A 163 -3.54 -9.62 -5.52
N ALA A 164 -2.80 -9.94 -4.47
CA ALA A 164 -1.39 -10.33 -4.48
C ALA A 164 -1.08 -11.17 -3.24
N PHE A 165 0.18 -11.60 -3.06
CA PHE A 165 0.59 -12.48 -1.96
C PHE A 165 1.82 -11.95 -1.26
N SER A 166 1.81 -12.03 0.08
CA SER A 166 2.88 -11.54 0.94
C SER A 166 2.86 -12.28 2.28
N ASP A 167 4.01 -12.49 2.91
CA ASP A 167 4.03 -12.84 4.33
C ASP A 167 4.08 -11.57 5.21
N GLY A 168 3.87 -10.41 4.59
CA GLY A 168 3.75 -9.12 5.27
C GLY A 168 5.01 -8.75 6.05
N LEU A 169 4.85 -8.58 7.36
CA LEU A 169 5.93 -8.19 8.27
C LEU A 169 6.95 -9.32 8.55
N LEU A 170 6.69 -10.53 8.05
CA LEU A 170 7.53 -11.71 8.22
C LEU A 170 8.06 -12.21 6.87
N PRO A 171 8.95 -11.45 6.19
CA PRO A 171 9.39 -11.77 4.83
C PRO A 171 10.02 -13.16 4.73
N VAL A 172 9.76 -13.84 3.61
CA VAL A 172 10.25 -15.20 3.35
C VAL A 172 11.79 -15.20 3.29
N GLN A 173 12.42 -15.88 4.24
CA GLN A 173 13.89 -15.94 4.35
C GLN A 173 14.50 -17.03 3.46
N SER A 174 13.81 -18.15 3.25
CA SER A 174 14.29 -19.27 2.43
C SER A 174 14.27 -18.94 0.94
N ALA A 175 15.44 -18.88 0.30
CA ALA A 175 15.56 -18.68 -1.14
C ALA A 175 14.87 -19.79 -1.95
N GLY A 176 15.03 -21.06 -1.50
CA GLY A 176 14.41 -22.22 -2.16
C GLY A 176 12.88 -22.20 -2.10
N LEU A 177 12.30 -21.72 -1.00
CA LEU A 177 10.85 -21.56 -0.88
C LEU A 177 10.37 -20.39 -1.72
N PHE A 178 11.09 -19.26 -1.69
CA PHE A 178 10.70 -18.06 -2.40
C PHE A 178 10.73 -18.22 -3.93
N VAL A 179 11.72 -18.94 -4.48
CA VAL A 179 11.73 -19.23 -5.93
C VAL A 179 10.54 -20.13 -6.33
N LYS A 180 10.15 -21.09 -5.49
CA LYS A 180 8.95 -21.91 -5.75
C LYS A 180 7.67 -21.05 -5.69
N ALA A 181 7.59 -20.11 -4.75
CA ALA A 181 6.47 -19.16 -4.68
C ALA A 181 6.38 -18.29 -5.95
N LEU A 182 7.51 -17.75 -6.43
CA LEU A 182 7.59 -16.98 -7.69
C LEU A 182 7.13 -17.81 -8.90
N GLN A 183 7.55 -19.09 -8.97
CA GLN A 183 7.12 -20.00 -10.03
C GLN A 183 5.63 -20.34 -9.93
N TYR A 184 5.11 -20.53 -8.72
CA TYR A 184 3.70 -20.83 -8.48
C TYR A 184 2.81 -19.68 -8.95
N VAL A 185 3.06 -18.44 -8.49
CA VAL A 185 2.21 -17.30 -8.88
C VAL A 185 2.33 -16.95 -10.36
N LYS A 186 3.43 -17.28 -11.01
CA LYS A 186 3.60 -17.09 -12.45
C LYS A 186 2.53 -17.83 -13.27
N ALA A 187 2.08 -18.99 -12.81
CA ALA A 187 1.10 -19.83 -13.53
C ALA A 187 -0.24 -19.12 -13.74
N PHE A 188 -0.60 -18.17 -12.87
CA PHE A 188 -1.84 -17.38 -12.98
C PHE A 188 -1.60 -15.86 -13.03
N ASP A 189 -0.41 -15.46 -13.47
CA ASP A 189 0.01 -14.06 -13.61
C ASP A 189 -0.06 -13.25 -12.30
N GLY A 190 0.11 -13.92 -11.15
CA GLY A 190 0.09 -13.31 -9.82
C GLY A 190 1.34 -12.49 -9.52
N VAL A 191 1.27 -11.74 -8.41
CA VAL A 191 2.37 -10.88 -7.92
C VAL A 191 2.69 -11.23 -6.48
N LEU A 192 3.98 -11.39 -6.16
CA LEU A 192 4.44 -11.41 -4.78
C LEU A 192 4.81 -10.01 -4.32
N ILE A 193 4.49 -9.70 -3.05
CA ILE A 193 4.92 -8.47 -2.37
C ILE A 193 5.90 -8.88 -1.28
N GLN A 194 7.11 -8.33 -1.32
CA GLN A 194 8.18 -8.66 -0.38
C GLN A 194 8.70 -7.40 0.31
N LEU A 195 8.81 -7.46 1.63
CA LEU A 195 9.60 -6.55 2.44
C LEU A 195 11.01 -7.12 2.51
N PRO A 196 12.01 -6.58 1.80
CA PRO A 196 13.30 -7.22 1.66
C PRO A 196 14.18 -6.97 2.88
N ILE A 197 14.00 -7.73 3.95
CA ILE A 197 14.80 -7.63 5.18
C ILE A 197 15.30 -9.01 5.57
N ASP A 198 16.63 -9.13 5.72
CA ASP A 198 17.26 -10.30 6.35
C ASP A 198 17.12 -10.21 7.86
N ARG A 199 16.28 -11.08 8.42
CA ARG A 199 15.98 -11.07 9.85
C ARG A 199 17.12 -11.61 10.74
N SER A 200 18.13 -12.23 10.15
CA SER A 200 19.33 -12.64 10.87
C SER A 200 20.31 -11.48 11.10
N ILE A 201 20.14 -10.39 10.33
CA ILE A 201 20.99 -9.19 10.38
C ILE A 201 20.19 -8.05 11.04
N GLY A 202 20.52 -7.71 12.28
CA GLY A 202 19.92 -6.54 12.94
C GLY A 202 18.45 -6.70 13.34
N SER A 203 18.01 -7.90 13.74
CA SER A 203 16.62 -8.19 14.12
C SER A 203 16.06 -7.32 15.25
N SER A 204 16.91 -6.64 16.02
CA SER A 204 16.57 -5.71 17.10
C SER A 204 16.74 -4.23 16.71
N GLY A 205 17.04 -3.93 15.44
CA GLY A 205 17.20 -2.55 14.98
C GLY A 205 15.91 -1.75 15.10
N LEU A 206 16.02 -0.55 15.68
CA LEU A 206 14.91 0.38 15.88
C LEU A 206 14.91 1.55 14.89
N MET A 207 16.06 1.79 14.25
CA MET A 207 16.27 2.82 13.26
C MET A 207 17.41 2.42 12.32
N ASN A 208 17.71 3.21 11.28
CA ASN A 208 18.88 2.95 10.45
C ASN A 208 20.18 3.00 11.27
N GLU A 209 21.09 2.07 10.98
CA GLU A 209 22.46 2.12 11.54
C GLU A 209 23.21 3.33 10.98
N GLY A 210 23.76 4.16 11.87
CA GLY A 210 24.52 5.34 11.47
C GLY A 210 24.95 6.21 12.65
N VAL A 211 25.37 7.43 12.32
CA VAL A 211 25.82 8.40 13.33
C VAL A 211 24.73 8.70 14.35
N ILE A 212 23.50 8.91 13.89
CA ILE A 212 22.36 9.26 14.77
C ILE A 212 22.00 8.09 15.70
N SER A 213 21.93 6.86 15.21
CA SER A 213 21.64 5.68 16.06
C SER A 213 22.69 5.52 17.16
N THR A 214 23.96 5.76 16.83
CA THR A 214 25.06 5.72 17.80
C THR A 214 24.96 6.84 18.83
N GLN A 215 24.61 8.07 18.42
CA GLN A 215 24.42 9.22 19.33
C GLN A 215 23.27 9.00 20.30
N LEU A 216 22.17 8.39 19.81
CA LEU A 216 20.98 8.10 20.62
C LEU A 216 21.14 6.82 21.47
N GLY A 217 22.18 6.03 21.24
CA GLY A 217 22.34 4.73 21.90
C GLY A 217 21.27 3.69 21.48
N LEU A 218 20.64 3.88 20.32
CA LEU A 218 19.62 2.97 19.81
C LEU A 218 20.25 1.93 18.88
N PRO A 219 19.79 0.65 18.96
CA PRO A 219 20.27 -0.39 18.05
C PRO A 219 19.90 -0.06 16.61
N GLY A 220 20.91 0.00 15.73
CA GLY A 220 20.75 0.27 14.32
C GLY A 220 20.38 -0.97 13.52
N LEU A 221 19.59 -0.79 12.46
CA LEU A 221 19.36 -1.79 11.42
C LEU A 221 20.35 -1.51 10.27
N PRO A 222 21.32 -2.41 10.02
CA PRO A 222 22.29 -2.19 8.95
C PRO A 222 21.65 -2.24 7.56
N SER A 223 22.03 -1.36 6.67
CA SER A 223 21.53 -1.32 5.28
C SER A 223 21.73 -2.64 4.54
N ILE A 224 22.75 -3.41 4.90
CA ILE A 224 23.01 -4.73 4.30
C ILE A 224 21.86 -5.73 4.56
N ALA A 225 21.05 -5.55 5.61
CA ALA A 225 19.89 -6.39 5.87
C ALA A 225 18.83 -6.27 4.75
N GLU A 226 18.61 -5.07 4.21
CA GLU A 226 17.74 -4.83 3.07
C GLU A 226 18.39 -5.30 1.76
N ILE A 227 19.64 -4.89 1.52
CA ILE A 227 20.35 -5.11 0.28
C ILE A 227 20.58 -6.59 -0.02
N SER A 228 20.91 -7.41 0.99
CA SER A 228 21.17 -8.85 0.81
C SER A 228 19.96 -9.62 0.31
N ILE A 229 18.79 -9.39 0.92
CA ILE A 229 17.54 -10.02 0.50
C ILE A 229 17.10 -9.49 -0.87
N LEU A 230 17.23 -8.18 -1.10
CA LEU A 230 16.88 -7.61 -2.40
C LEU A 230 17.72 -8.20 -3.53
N LYS A 231 19.04 -8.28 -3.38
CA LYS A 231 19.93 -8.91 -4.37
C LYS A 231 19.53 -10.35 -4.65
N ARG A 232 19.33 -11.15 -3.60
CA ARG A 232 18.86 -12.52 -3.71
C ARG A 232 17.57 -12.61 -4.51
N ASP A 233 16.57 -11.80 -4.15
CA ASP A 233 15.23 -11.87 -4.75
C ASP A 233 15.22 -11.37 -6.20
N LEU A 234 16.09 -10.42 -6.57
CA LEU A 234 16.28 -10.01 -7.96
C LEU A 234 16.84 -11.15 -8.83
N ASP A 235 17.81 -11.93 -8.31
CA ASP A 235 18.34 -13.11 -9.02
C ASP A 235 17.27 -14.19 -9.17
N LEU A 236 16.47 -14.45 -8.12
CA LEU A 236 15.36 -15.40 -8.18
C LEU A 236 14.25 -14.92 -9.14
N LEU A 237 13.98 -13.62 -9.18
CA LEU A 237 13.04 -13.02 -10.13
C LEU A 237 13.51 -13.21 -11.58
N LYS A 238 14.78 -12.94 -11.84
CA LYS A 238 15.40 -13.15 -13.15
C LYS A 238 15.31 -14.61 -13.58
N TYR A 239 15.62 -15.53 -12.67
CA TYR A 239 15.53 -16.97 -12.92
C TYR A 239 14.10 -17.44 -13.20
N SER A 240 13.12 -17.01 -12.41
CA SER A 240 11.73 -17.45 -12.54
C SER A 240 10.98 -16.75 -13.67
N GLY A 241 11.37 -15.53 -14.04
CA GLY A 241 10.66 -14.66 -14.99
C GLY A 241 9.24 -14.30 -14.53
N SER A 242 9.01 -14.25 -13.22
CA SER A 242 7.75 -13.92 -12.55
C SER A 242 7.59 -12.40 -12.40
N LYS A 243 6.73 -11.96 -11.45
CA LYS A 243 6.50 -10.57 -11.07
C LYS A 243 6.67 -10.39 -9.58
N ILE A 244 7.24 -9.25 -9.16
CA ILE A 244 7.41 -8.91 -7.76
C ILE A 244 7.16 -7.43 -7.51
N HIS A 245 6.66 -7.10 -6.33
CA HIS A 245 6.65 -5.76 -5.78
C HIS A 245 7.51 -5.74 -4.51
N PHE A 246 8.50 -4.88 -4.45
CA PHE A 246 9.27 -4.64 -3.24
C PHE A 246 8.68 -3.45 -2.49
N THR A 247 8.39 -3.61 -1.21
CA THR A 247 7.88 -2.53 -0.37
C THR A 247 8.87 -2.15 0.73
N GLY A 248 8.76 -0.92 1.24
CA GLY A 248 9.62 -0.46 2.33
C GLY A 248 11.09 -0.30 1.95
N ILE A 249 11.38 0.07 0.72
CA ILE A 249 12.74 0.32 0.24
C ILE A 249 13.26 1.63 0.84
N THR A 250 14.40 1.59 1.52
CA THR A 250 14.94 2.74 2.25
C THR A 250 16.38 3.09 1.88
N THR A 251 17.13 2.15 1.28
CA THR A 251 18.54 2.37 0.98
C THR A 251 18.78 2.84 -0.44
N LYS A 252 19.78 3.72 -0.62
CA LYS A 252 20.21 4.21 -1.94
C LYS A 252 20.66 3.06 -2.85
N GLU A 253 21.44 2.12 -2.29
CA GLU A 253 21.94 0.96 -3.05
C GLU A 253 20.80 0.07 -3.56
N SER A 254 19.75 -0.12 -2.77
CA SER A 254 18.55 -0.85 -3.20
C SER A 254 17.83 -0.15 -4.36
N LEU A 255 17.74 1.18 -4.34
CA LEU A 255 17.16 1.94 -5.44
C LEU A 255 17.97 1.79 -6.74
N GLU A 256 19.30 1.82 -6.64
CA GLU A 256 20.19 1.61 -7.78
C GLU A 256 20.02 0.19 -8.38
N LEU A 257 19.96 -0.83 -7.53
CA LEU A 257 19.71 -2.22 -7.93
C LEU A 257 18.34 -2.39 -8.61
N ILE A 258 17.29 -1.80 -8.05
CA ILE A 258 15.94 -1.82 -8.62
C ILE A 258 15.91 -1.11 -9.97
N ALA A 259 16.55 0.06 -10.09
CA ALA A 259 16.65 0.80 -11.35
C ALA A 259 17.35 -0.02 -12.44
N ALA A 260 18.49 -0.63 -12.11
CA ALA A 260 19.23 -1.51 -13.02
C ALA A 260 18.39 -2.73 -13.45
N ALA A 261 17.67 -3.36 -12.50
CA ALA A 261 16.82 -4.51 -12.80
C ALA A 261 15.62 -4.13 -13.71
N LYS A 262 15.01 -2.95 -13.50
CA LYS A 262 13.97 -2.40 -14.40
C LYS A 262 14.52 -2.14 -15.80
N ALA A 263 15.70 -1.53 -15.90
CA ALA A 263 16.38 -1.27 -17.18
C ALA A 263 16.71 -2.59 -17.92
N ALA A 264 17.02 -3.67 -17.20
CA ALA A 264 17.22 -5.01 -17.73
C ALA A 264 15.92 -5.74 -18.11
N GLY A 265 14.75 -5.11 -17.94
CA GLY A 265 13.44 -5.65 -18.34
C GLY A 265 12.81 -6.62 -17.34
N LEU A 266 13.29 -6.70 -16.10
CA LEU A 266 12.64 -7.49 -15.05
C LEU A 266 11.29 -6.87 -14.68
N LYS A 267 10.29 -7.72 -14.44
CA LYS A 267 8.93 -7.29 -14.10
C LYS A 267 8.83 -7.01 -12.60
N LEU A 268 9.24 -5.82 -12.19
CA LEU A 268 9.17 -5.41 -10.79
C LEU A 268 8.68 -3.97 -10.62
N THR A 269 8.08 -3.73 -9.46
CA THR A 269 7.73 -2.42 -8.93
C THR A 269 8.25 -2.27 -7.51
N CYS A 270 8.30 -1.05 -6.99
CA CYS A 270 8.67 -0.82 -5.61
C CYS A 270 7.85 0.32 -5.01
N SER A 271 7.76 0.34 -3.69
CA SER A 271 7.12 1.40 -2.91
C SER A 271 7.93 1.76 -1.67
N VAL A 272 7.64 2.94 -1.15
CA VAL A 272 8.15 3.49 0.10
C VAL A 272 6.99 4.15 0.83
N THR A 273 7.06 4.24 2.16
CA THR A 273 6.02 4.91 2.91
C THR A 273 6.16 6.44 2.82
N PRO A 274 5.07 7.22 2.97
CA PRO A 274 5.15 8.68 3.04
C PRO A 274 6.08 9.17 4.17
N TYR A 275 6.19 8.42 5.26
CA TYR A 275 7.07 8.74 6.38
C TYR A 275 8.55 8.78 5.95
N HIS A 276 9.00 7.84 5.11
CA HIS A 276 10.37 7.82 4.58
C HIS A 276 10.68 8.99 3.61
N LEU A 277 9.64 9.64 3.09
CA LEU A 277 9.80 10.83 2.24
C LEU A 277 9.84 12.13 3.06
N TYR A 278 9.29 12.12 4.27
CA TYR A 278 9.12 13.30 5.10
C TYR A 278 10.11 13.35 6.27
N PHE A 279 10.29 12.23 7.00
CA PHE A 279 11.13 12.13 8.18
C PHE A 279 12.52 11.60 7.84
N CYS A 280 13.51 11.99 8.64
CA CYS A 280 14.85 11.43 8.64
C CYS A 280 15.27 11.00 10.07
N ASP A 281 16.41 10.33 10.20
CA ASP A 281 16.89 9.81 11.48
C ASP A 281 17.06 10.90 12.54
N ALA A 282 17.37 12.13 12.13
CA ALA A 282 17.54 13.27 13.04
C ALA A 282 16.22 13.69 13.74
N ASP A 283 15.07 13.36 13.17
CA ASP A 283 13.75 13.68 13.76
C ASP A 283 13.45 12.84 15.01
N LEU A 284 14.23 11.78 15.27
CA LEU A 284 14.09 10.92 16.44
C LEU A 284 14.84 11.43 17.68
N GLN A 285 15.59 12.55 17.59
CA GLN A 285 16.49 13.01 18.66
C GLN A 285 15.77 13.30 19.99
N ASP A 286 14.51 13.72 19.95
CA ASP A 286 13.72 14.05 21.13
C ASP A 286 12.74 12.93 21.55
N TYR A 287 12.83 11.77 20.93
CA TYR A 287 11.89 10.64 21.14
C TYR A 287 10.42 11.00 20.92
N ASN A 288 10.13 11.93 20.04
CA ASN A 288 8.79 12.42 19.71
C ASN A 288 8.11 11.60 18.61
#